data_40a165df3827f98b250e161a4627137b
#
_entry.id   40a165df3827f98b250e161a4627137b
#
_cell.length_a   1.000
_cell.length_b   1.000
_cell.length_c   1.000
_cell.angle_alpha   90.00
_cell.angle_beta   90.00
_cell.angle_gamma   90.00
#
_symmetry.space_group_name_H-M   'P 1'
#
loop_
_entity.id
_entity.type
_entity.pdbx_description
1 polymer ?
#
loop_
_entity_poly.entity_id
_entity_poly.type
_entity_poly.pdbx_seq_one_letter_code
_entity_poly.pdbx_strand_id
1 'polypeptide(L)'
;EHHISRMRRAQGLQEAYHMWCPEGSVTICSHVNSLEAEITTPDLEYRSGMELAYKCLRNDKITGIVAINDMVAYGVLDALVREGYRVPEDFSLCGFDNVTSSGYQRIQLTTVDNNTFCHGKSAFNLLLERIEDGLNSREDQPINRVEYRSRLIVRGSTGKPRSGSL
;
A
#
# COMPACT_ATOMS: atom_id res chain seq x y z
N GLU A 1 -9.30 5.70 13.56
CA GLU A 1 -9.79 5.68 12.15
C GLU A 1 -8.69 5.33 11.15
N HIS A 2 -7.43 5.76 11.34
CA HIS A 2 -6.32 5.45 10.43
C HIS A 2 -6.03 3.95 10.26
N HIS A 3 -6.40 3.12 11.22
CA HIS A 3 -6.19 1.68 11.16
C HIS A 3 -7.18 0.94 10.23
N ILE A 4 -8.38 1.46 10.02
CA ILE A 4 -9.43 0.77 9.23
C ILE A 4 -9.01 0.57 7.77
N SER A 5 -8.43 1.58 7.12
CA SER A 5 -7.99 1.46 5.73
C SER A 5 -6.86 0.44 5.56
N ARG A 6 -5.93 0.40 6.51
CA ARG A 6 -4.83 -0.58 6.54
C ARG A 6 -5.36 -2.01 6.74
N MET A 7 -6.30 -2.19 7.66
CA MET A 7 -6.95 -3.48 7.90
C MET A 7 -7.70 -3.97 6.65
N ARG A 8 -8.44 -3.10 5.97
CA ARG A 8 -9.17 -3.46 4.75
C ARG A 8 -8.24 -3.85 3.61
N ARG A 9 -7.09 -3.17 3.45
CA ARG A 9 -6.06 -3.56 2.47
C ARG A 9 -5.51 -4.96 2.77
N ALA A 10 -5.17 -5.24 4.03
CA ALA A 10 -4.68 -6.55 4.46
C ALA A 10 -5.73 -7.65 4.27
N GLN A 11 -6.98 -7.39 4.65
CA GLN A 11 -8.09 -8.32 4.47
C GLN A 11 -8.32 -8.64 2.98
N GLY A 12 -8.40 -7.62 2.12
CA GLY A 12 -8.58 -7.82 0.68
C GLY A 12 -7.44 -8.62 0.05
N LEU A 13 -6.19 -8.41 0.50
CA LEU A 13 -5.06 -9.22 0.07
C LEU A 13 -5.21 -10.69 0.49
N GLN A 14 -5.59 -10.95 1.75
CA GLN A 14 -5.78 -12.31 2.25
C GLN A 14 -6.91 -13.02 1.50
N GLU A 15 -8.05 -12.38 1.30
CA GLU A 15 -9.19 -12.95 0.57
C GLU A 15 -8.80 -13.30 -0.87
N ALA A 16 -8.14 -12.38 -1.58
CA ALA A 16 -7.68 -12.60 -2.94
C ALA A 16 -6.63 -13.74 -3.00
N TYR A 17 -5.69 -13.76 -2.06
CA TYR A 17 -4.66 -14.79 -2.01
C TYR A 17 -5.25 -16.18 -1.79
N HIS A 18 -6.17 -16.35 -0.85
CA HIS A 18 -6.85 -17.62 -0.63
C HIS A 18 -7.66 -18.10 -1.83
N MET A 19 -8.23 -17.16 -2.59
CA MET A 19 -8.98 -17.48 -3.80
C MET A 19 -8.09 -18.01 -4.93
N TRP A 20 -6.89 -17.43 -5.11
CA TRP A 20 -6.02 -17.72 -6.25
C TRP A 20 -4.86 -18.67 -5.93
N CYS A 21 -4.47 -18.78 -4.67
CA CYS A 21 -3.34 -19.58 -4.19
C CYS A 21 -3.72 -20.36 -2.92
N PRO A 22 -4.67 -21.29 -2.98
CA PRO A 22 -5.19 -21.99 -1.78
C PRO A 22 -4.12 -22.79 -1.01
N GLU A 23 -3.08 -23.26 -1.69
CA GLU A 23 -1.96 -24.00 -1.09
C GLU A 23 -0.90 -23.07 -0.44
N GLY A 24 -0.97 -21.79 -0.68
CA GLY A 24 -0.02 -20.83 -0.16
C GLY A 24 -0.40 -20.26 1.21
N SER A 25 0.45 -19.40 1.75
CA SER A 25 0.20 -18.73 3.02
C SER A 25 0.48 -17.23 2.94
N VAL A 26 -0.34 -16.45 3.66
CA VAL A 26 -0.13 -15.01 3.86
C VAL A 26 0.17 -14.75 5.32
N THR A 27 1.31 -14.13 5.59
CA THR A 27 1.69 -13.68 6.93
C THR A 27 1.58 -12.17 7.01
N ILE A 28 0.82 -11.66 7.99
CA ILE A 28 0.74 -10.23 8.24
C ILE A 28 1.80 -9.84 9.27
N CYS A 29 2.74 -8.99 8.86
CA CYS A 29 3.75 -8.41 9.73
C CYS A 29 3.35 -6.99 10.12
N SER A 30 3.29 -6.70 11.41
CA SER A 30 2.97 -5.37 11.93
C SER A 30 3.84 -5.02 13.14
N HIS A 31 3.96 -3.73 13.42
CA HIS A 31 4.47 -3.25 14.71
C HIS A 31 3.33 -3.27 15.72
N VAL A 32 3.48 -4.07 16.77
CA VAL A 32 2.45 -4.24 17.82
C VAL A 32 2.44 -3.06 18.82
N ASN A 33 3.50 -2.23 18.86
CA ASN A 33 3.77 -1.33 19.97
C ASN A 33 3.88 0.16 19.64
N SER A 34 3.11 0.70 18.73
CA SER A 34 3.08 2.16 18.61
C SER A 34 1.71 2.75 18.98
N LEU A 35 1.38 2.69 20.26
CA LEU A 35 0.36 3.57 20.87
C LEU A 35 0.77 5.06 20.77
N GLU A 36 2.03 5.36 20.42
CA GLU A 36 2.56 6.71 20.31
C GLU A 36 2.52 7.31 18.90
N ALA A 37 2.18 6.55 17.87
CA ALA A 37 2.17 7.08 16.51
C ALA A 37 0.76 7.48 16.05
N GLU A 38 0.17 8.47 16.69
CA GLU A 38 -1.01 9.17 16.13
C GLU A 38 -0.64 9.94 14.85
N ILE A 39 0.64 10.29 14.66
CA ILE A 39 1.15 10.98 13.48
C ILE A 39 2.18 10.09 12.80
N THR A 40 1.83 9.47 11.69
CA THR A 40 2.79 8.80 10.82
C THR A 40 3.46 9.82 9.90
N THR A 41 4.78 9.90 9.97
CA THR A 41 5.59 10.67 9.02
C THR A 41 6.17 9.73 7.96
N PRO A 42 6.52 10.23 6.75
CA PRO A 42 7.18 9.41 5.74
C PRO A 42 8.46 8.72 6.23
N ASP A 43 9.23 9.38 7.10
CA ASP A 43 10.44 8.81 7.71
C ASP A 43 10.12 7.63 8.65
N LEU A 44 9.07 7.75 9.48
CA LEU A 44 8.63 6.65 10.35
C LEU A 44 8.10 5.47 9.55
N GLU A 45 7.37 5.71 8.47
CA GLU A 45 6.88 4.66 7.59
C GLU A 45 8.04 3.93 6.89
N TYR A 46 9.02 4.66 6.38
CA TYR A 46 10.23 4.10 5.78
C TYR A 46 11.00 3.23 6.79
N ARG A 47 11.27 3.72 8.01
CA ARG A 47 11.96 2.97 9.06
C ARG A 47 11.17 1.72 9.47
N SER A 48 9.86 1.85 9.61
CA SER A 48 8.97 0.71 9.88
C SER A 48 9.07 -0.36 8.79
N GLY A 49 9.17 0.06 7.53
CA GLY A 49 9.39 -0.85 6.39
C GLY A 49 10.68 -1.63 6.52
N MET A 50 11.78 -0.97 6.86
CA MET A 50 13.07 -1.63 7.09
C MET A 50 12.99 -2.66 8.23
N GLU A 51 12.45 -2.29 9.38
CA GLU A 51 12.34 -3.18 10.53
C GLU A 51 11.45 -4.39 10.27
N LEU A 52 10.33 -4.19 9.56
CA LEU A 52 9.42 -5.28 9.18
C LEU A 52 10.06 -6.21 8.15
N ALA A 53 10.87 -5.69 7.22
CA ALA A 53 11.62 -6.51 6.28
C ALA A 53 12.56 -7.49 6.99
N TYR A 54 13.32 -7.03 7.99
CA TYR A 54 14.17 -7.91 8.79
C TYR A 54 13.40 -9.01 9.54
N LYS A 55 12.14 -8.76 9.91
CA LYS A 55 11.27 -9.82 10.46
C LYS A 55 10.85 -10.81 9.38
N CYS A 56 10.50 -10.34 8.18
CA CYS A 56 10.13 -11.19 7.05
C CYS A 56 11.29 -12.09 6.61
N LEU A 57 12.52 -11.58 6.61
CA LEU A 57 13.72 -12.33 6.20
C LEU A 57 14.05 -13.54 7.10
N ARG A 58 13.45 -13.63 8.29
CA ARG A 58 13.59 -14.82 9.16
C ARG A 58 12.78 -16.02 8.66
N ASN A 59 11.90 -15.82 7.69
CA ASN A 59 11.09 -16.89 7.10
C ASN A 59 11.50 -17.09 5.63
N ASP A 60 12.22 -18.14 5.35
CA ASP A 60 12.76 -18.51 4.04
C ASP A 60 11.68 -18.83 2.99
N LYS A 61 10.44 -19.08 3.43
CA LYS A 61 9.30 -19.35 2.55
C LYS A 61 8.68 -18.10 1.92
N ILE A 62 9.01 -16.92 2.43
CA ILE A 62 8.49 -15.66 1.87
C ILE A 62 9.21 -15.36 0.55
N THR A 63 8.43 -15.16 -0.51
CA THR A 63 8.92 -14.82 -1.85
C THR A 63 8.35 -13.50 -2.37
N GLY A 64 7.36 -12.94 -1.68
CA GLY A 64 6.73 -11.68 -2.04
C GLY A 64 6.29 -10.89 -0.81
N ILE A 65 6.41 -9.59 -0.90
CA ILE A 65 6.04 -8.65 0.16
C ILE A 65 5.11 -7.60 -0.44
N VAL A 66 3.95 -7.41 0.20
CA VAL A 66 3.02 -6.33 -0.11
C VAL A 66 3.07 -5.34 1.04
N ALA A 67 3.63 -4.18 0.79
CA ALA A 67 3.71 -3.09 1.75
C ALA A 67 2.39 -2.30 1.78
N ILE A 68 2.07 -1.74 2.95
CA ILE A 68 0.82 -1.01 3.16
C ILE A 68 0.77 0.31 2.36
N ASN A 69 1.91 0.89 2.05
CA ASN A 69 2.08 2.03 1.17
C ASN A 69 3.49 2.06 0.55
N ASP A 70 3.75 3.00 -0.36
CA ASP A 70 5.01 3.09 -1.08
C ASP A 70 6.18 3.51 -0.18
N MET A 71 5.96 4.29 0.88
CA MET A 71 7.02 4.69 1.81
C MET A 71 7.52 3.50 2.62
N VAL A 72 6.61 2.64 3.10
CA VAL A 72 6.96 1.36 3.73
C VAL A 72 7.68 0.45 2.72
N ALA A 73 7.21 0.40 1.47
CA ALA A 73 7.86 -0.40 0.42
C ALA A 73 9.31 0.04 0.17
N TYR A 74 9.61 1.34 0.21
CA TYR A 74 10.99 1.83 0.06
C TYR A 74 11.88 1.38 1.22
N GLY A 75 11.37 1.41 2.44
CA GLY A 75 12.10 0.87 3.59
C GLY A 75 12.38 -0.63 3.45
N VAL A 76 11.39 -1.39 2.98
CA VAL A 76 11.55 -2.83 2.68
C VAL A 76 12.61 -3.02 1.60
N LEU A 77 12.53 -2.28 0.49
CA LEU A 77 13.48 -2.37 -0.61
C LEU A 77 14.92 -2.13 -0.15
N ASP A 78 15.13 -1.07 0.63
CA ASP A 78 16.47 -0.73 1.12
C ASP A 78 17.02 -1.81 2.06
N ALA A 79 16.19 -2.37 2.95
CA ALA A 79 16.60 -3.48 3.81
C ALA A 79 16.96 -4.74 2.99
N LEU A 80 16.16 -5.11 1.99
CA LEU A 80 16.45 -6.24 1.10
C LEU A 80 17.78 -6.06 0.38
N VAL A 81 18.02 -4.88 -0.20
CA VAL A 81 19.26 -4.57 -0.92
C VAL A 81 20.49 -4.60 0.02
N ARG A 82 20.38 -4.08 1.25
CA ARG A 82 21.46 -4.12 2.26
C ARG A 82 21.83 -5.55 2.67
N GLU A 83 20.85 -6.44 2.71
CA GLU A 83 21.06 -7.88 2.99
C GLU A 83 21.49 -8.67 1.75
N GLY A 84 21.70 -8.01 0.60
CA GLY A 84 22.19 -8.62 -0.62
C GLY A 84 21.12 -9.31 -1.48
N TYR A 85 19.84 -9.12 -1.15
CA TYR A 85 18.74 -9.64 -1.96
C TYR A 85 18.41 -8.74 -3.14
N ARG A 86 17.93 -9.34 -4.22
CA ARG A 86 17.52 -8.65 -5.43
C ARG A 86 16.00 -8.62 -5.56
N VAL A 87 15.50 -7.50 -6.04
CA VAL A 87 14.08 -7.33 -6.36
C VAL A 87 14.00 -7.07 -7.87
N PRO A 88 13.26 -7.91 -8.63
CA PRO A 88 12.27 -8.90 -8.20
C PRO A 88 12.79 -10.35 -8.05
N GLU A 89 14.07 -10.66 -8.31
CA GLU A 89 14.56 -12.02 -8.48
C GLU A 89 14.44 -12.88 -7.22
N ASP A 90 14.76 -12.31 -6.06
CA ASP A 90 14.71 -13.02 -4.78
C ASP A 90 13.41 -12.75 -4.03
N PHE A 91 12.87 -11.52 -4.15
CA PHE A 91 11.60 -11.10 -3.58
C PHE A 91 10.81 -10.22 -4.56
N SER A 92 9.54 -10.53 -4.76
CA SER A 92 8.61 -9.56 -5.34
C SER A 92 8.18 -8.54 -4.29
N LEU A 93 8.12 -7.25 -4.69
CA LEU A 93 7.70 -6.17 -3.81
C LEU A 93 6.59 -5.35 -4.48
N CYS A 94 5.50 -5.14 -3.74
CA CYS A 94 4.39 -4.28 -4.16
C CYS A 94 4.10 -3.24 -3.09
N GLY A 95 3.86 -2.00 -3.51
CA GLY A 95 3.44 -0.90 -2.66
C GLY A 95 1.98 -0.51 -2.86
N PHE A 96 1.62 0.66 -2.35
CA PHE A 96 0.30 1.26 -2.47
C PHE A 96 0.46 2.79 -2.43
N ASP A 97 -0.31 3.55 -3.23
CA ASP A 97 -0.46 4.99 -3.38
C ASP A 97 0.10 5.55 -4.70
N ASN A 98 1.01 4.85 -5.39
CA ASN A 98 1.62 5.28 -6.65
C ASN A 98 2.22 6.70 -6.55
N VAL A 99 3.03 6.95 -5.52
CA VAL A 99 3.73 8.22 -5.41
C VAL A 99 4.74 8.39 -6.57
N THR A 100 5.04 9.63 -6.95
CA THR A 100 5.85 9.94 -8.15
C THR A 100 7.19 9.18 -8.18
N SER A 101 7.84 9.04 -7.02
CA SER A 101 9.12 8.32 -6.90
C SER A 101 9.03 6.82 -7.20
N SER A 102 7.85 6.22 -7.11
CA SER A 102 7.65 4.79 -7.41
C SER A 102 7.94 4.44 -8.87
N GLY A 103 7.84 5.42 -9.78
CA GLY A 103 8.18 5.27 -11.20
C GLY A 103 9.64 5.53 -11.57
N TYR A 104 10.49 5.93 -10.63
CA TYR A 104 11.89 6.23 -10.94
C TYR A 104 12.67 4.99 -11.37
N GLN A 105 13.58 5.17 -12.34
CA GLN A 105 14.32 4.10 -13.02
C GLN A 105 14.94 3.07 -12.05
N ARG A 106 15.46 3.50 -10.91
CA ARG A 106 16.12 2.62 -9.94
C ARG A 106 15.14 1.89 -9.01
N ILE A 107 13.90 2.35 -8.90
CA ILE A 107 12.91 1.82 -7.97
C ILE A 107 11.93 0.92 -8.72
N GLN A 108 11.31 1.43 -9.78
CA GLN A 108 10.33 0.71 -10.61
C GLN A 108 9.34 -0.12 -9.78
N LEU A 109 8.79 0.53 -8.73
CA LEU A 109 7.91 -0.14 -7.77
C LEU A 109 6.54 -0.43 -8.37
N THR A 110 6.14 -1.69 -8.39
CA THR A 110 4.76 -2.11 -8.63
C THR A 110 3.90 -1.61 -7.46
N THR A 111 2.81 -0.92 -7.74
CA THR A 111 2.00 -0.26 -6.70
C THR A 111 0.55 -0.11 -7.14
N VAL A 112 -0.34 0.17 -6.20
CA VAL A 112 -1.75 0.45 -6.47
C VAL A 112 -1.97 1.96 -6.52
N ASP A 113 -2.49 2.45 -7.64
CA ASP A 113 -2.89 3.84 -7.82
C ASP A 113 -4.32 4.05 -7.31
N ASN A 114 -4.47 4.93 -6.33
CA ASN A 114 -5.75 5.29 -5.71
C ASN A 114 -6.44 6.48 -6.36
N ASN A 115 -5.93 7.01 -7.47
CA ASN A 115 -6.46 8.22 -8.10
C ASN A 115 -6.55 9.42 -7.14
N THR A 116 -5.55 9.62 -6.27
CA THR A 116 -5.57 10.64 -5.20
C THR A 116 -5.86 12.04 -5.74
N PHE A 117 -5.33 12.39 -6.91
CA PHE A 117 -5.62 13.67 -7.57
C PHE A 117 -7.12 13.83 -7.88
N CYS A 118 -7.75 12.80 -8.43
CA CYS A 118 -9.19 12.83 -8.76
C CYS A 118 -10.03 12.92 -7.49
N HIS A 119 -9.64 12.21 -6.42
CA HIS A 119 -10.31 12.31 -5.11
C HIS A 119 -10.28 13.74 -4.58
N GLY A 120 -9.11 14.38 -4.56
CA GLY A 120 -8.96 15.76 -4.10
C GLY A 120 -9.80 16.73 -4.93
N LYS A 121 -9.76 16.62 -6.27
CA LYS A 121 -10.57 17.44 -7.17
C LYS A 121 -12.08 17.28 -6.92
N SER A 122 -12.55 16.04 -6.80
CA SER A 122 -13.98 15.80 -6.55
C SER A 122 -14.43 16.25 -5.17
N ALA A 123 -13.59 16.04 -4.15
CA ALA A 123 -13.89 16.54 -2.81
C ALA A 123 -14.05 18.07 -2.79
N PHE A 124 -13.16 18.77 -3.49
CA PHE A 124 -13.24 20.22 -3.61
C PHE A 124 -14.50 20.69 -4.36
N ASN A 125 -14.83 20.05 -5.48
CA ASN A 125 -16.04 20.39 -6.25
C ASN A 125 -17.31 20.14 -5.41
N LEU A 126 -17.40 18.98 -4.74
CA LEU A 126 -18.53 18.69 -3.84
C LEU A 126 -18.65 19.69 -2.69
N LEU A 127 -17.51 20.17 -2.17
CA LEU A 127 -17.51 21.24 -1.14
C LEU A 127 -18.06 22.55 -1.70
N LEU A 128 -17.62 22.96 -2.91
CA LEU A 128 -18.13 24.19 -3.54
C LEU A 128 -19.63 24.09 -3.79
N GLU A 129 -20.12 22.98 -4.37
CA GLU A 129 -21.55 22.74 -4.56
C GLU A 129 -22.33 22.89 -3.24
N ARG A 130 -21.81 22.31 -2.14
CA ARG A 130 -22.43 22.43 -0.82
C ARG A 130 -22.46 23.85 -0.27
N ILE A 131 -21.40 24.62 -0.50
CA ILE A 131 -21.35 26.04 -0.10
C ILE A 131 -22.38 26.85 -0.88
N GLU A 132 -22.44 26.67 -2.20
CA GLU A 132 -23.39 27.36 -3.06
C GLU A 132 -24.85 27.02 -2.72
N ASP A 133 -25.13 25.75 -2.48
CA ASP A 133 -26.44 25.27 -2.08
C ASP A 133 -26.83 25.71 -0.66
N GLY A 134 -25.89 25.73 0.29
CA GLY A 134 -26.12 26.18 1.66
C GLY A 134 -26.50 27.65 1.77
N LEU A 135 -26.05 28.48 0.83
CA LEU A 135 -26.50 29.87 0.69
C LEU A 135 -27.98 29.97 0.27
N ASN A 136 -28.56 28.91 -0.28
CA ASN A 136 -29.94 28.85 -0.77
C ASN A 136 -30.90 28.06 0.13
N SER A 137 -30.49 27.70 1.36
CA SER A 137 -31.35 27.08 2.42
C SER A 137 -32.17 25.85 1.97
N ARG A 138 -31.56 24.68 1.86
CA ARG A 138 -32.29 23.41 1.78
C ARG A 138 -31.70 22.41 2.79
N GLU A 139 -32.44 22.12 3.85
CA GLU A 139 -32.08 21.18 4.92
C GLU A 139 -32.03 19.69 4.46
N ASP A 140 -32.62 19.35 3.29
CA ASP A 140 -32.74 17.99 2.79
C ASP A 140 -32.03 17.74 1.45
N GLN A 141 -30.71 17.94 1.41
CA GLN A 141 -29.96 17.62 0.21
C GLN A 141 -29.43 16.18 0.22
N PRO A 142 -29.53 15.45 -0.90
CA PRO A 142 -29.03 14.09 -0.99
C PRO A 142 -27.50 14.04 -0.78
N ILE A 143 -27.03 12.95 -0.17
CA ILE A 143 -25.60 12.68 -0.02
C ILE A 143 -25.05 12.23 -1.36
N ASN A 144 -24.17 13.02 -1.96
CA ASN A 144 -23.43 12.64 -3.15
C ASN A 144 -22.24 11.76 -2.77
N ARG A 145 -22.13 10.58 -3.39
CA ARG A 145 -21.03 9.65 -3.22
C ARG A 145 -20.30 9.46 -4.53
N VAL A 146 -19.02 9.78 -4.56
CA VAL A 146 -18.14 9.55 -5.72
C VAL A 146 -17.18 8.42 -5.39
N GLU A 147 -17.14 7.39 -6.22
CA GLU A 147 -16.25 6.24 -6.06
C GLU A 147 -15.27 6.16 -7.25
N TYR A 148 -14.01 5.94 -6.96
CA TYR A 148 -12.98 5.69 -7.95
C TYR A 148 -12.44 4.27 -7.82
N ARG A 149 -12.24 3.61 -8.94
CA ARG A 149 -11.57 2.31 -8.97
C ARG A 149 -10.07 2.51 -8.85
N SER A 150 -9.46 1.84 -7.88
CA SER A 150 -8.01 1.72 -7.80
C SER A 150 -7.47 0.89 -8.97
N ARG A 151 -6.23 1.13 -9.37
CA ARG A 151 -5.57 0.46 -10.49
C ARG A 151 -4.20 -0.05 -10.09
N LEU A 152 -3.91 -1.32 -10.36
CA LEU A 152 -2.57 -1.87 -10.21
C LEU A 152 -1.66 -1.35 -11.33
N ILE A 153 -0.54 -0.74 -10.95
CA ILE A 153 0.52 -0.29 -11.85
C ILE A 153 1.68 -1.27 -11.72
N VAL A 154 1.77 -2.18 -12.66
CA VAL A 154 2.86 -3.17 -12.71
C VAL A 154 4.12 -2.53 -13.25
N ARG A 155 5.24 -2.71 -12.51
CA ARG A 155 6.58 -2.25 -12.87
C ARG A 155 7.61 -3.35 -12.64
N GLY A 156 8.87 -2.98 -12.44
CA GLY A 156 9.99 -3.92 -12.36
C GLY A 156 10.18 -4.63 -11.03
N SER A 157 9.43 -4.30 -9.96
CA SER A 157 9.65 -4.86 -8.63
C SER A 157 8.89 -6.16 -8.34
N THR A 158 8.17 -6.70 -9.32
CA THR A 158 7.45 -7.98 -9.18
C THR A 158 7.81 -8.93 -10.29
N GLY A 159 7.95 -10.22 -9.96
CA GLY A 159 8.35 -11.27 -10.89
C GLY A 159 7.85 -12.64 -10.45
N LYS A 160 8.36 -13.68 -11.10
CA LYS A 160 8.07 -15.06 -10.71
C LYS A 160 8.73 -15.38 -9.37
N PRO A 161 8.10 -16.20 -8.50
CA PRO A 161 8.73 -16.62 -7.25
C PRO A 161 10.03 -17.40 -7.54
N ARG A 162 11.00 -17.26 -6.65
CA ARG A 162 12.27 -18.02 -6.74
C ARG A 162 12.00 -19.52 -6.70
N SER A 163 12.75 -20.28 -7.50
CA SER A 163 12.62 -21.75 -7.55
C SER A 163 13.07 -22.36 -6.21
N GLY A 164 12.27 -23.25 -5.64
CA GLY A 164 12.56 -23.94 -4.39
C GLY A 164 11.77 -23.46 -3.17
N SER A 165 10.77 -22.61 -3.34
CA SER A 165 9.95 -22.02 -2.26
C SER A 165 8.53 -22.63 -2.16
N LEU A 166 8.27 -23.74 -2.86
CA LEU A 166 7.00 -24.49 -2.81
C LEU A 166 7.18 -25.74 -1.98
#